data_6b32d3590e05de7eea3f6ab5e1665525
#
_entry.id   6b32d3590e05de7eea3f6ab5e1665525
#
_cell.length_a   1.000
_cell.length_b   1.000
_cell.length_c   1.000
_cell.angle_alpha   90.00
_cell.angle_beta   90.00
_cell.angle_gamma   90.00
#
_symmetry.space_group_name_H-M   'P 1'
#
loop_
_entity.id
_entity.type
_entity.pdbx_description
1 polymer ?
#
loop_
_entity_poly.entity_id
_entity_poly.type
_entity_poly.pdbx_seq_one_letter_code
_entity_poly.pdbx_strand_id
1 'polypeptide(L)'
;MGFFSSIGSFISSVGSALGTAARSIGSALGSVGRALGSFASSAVGIVGQIASKASAFVGLLSTLPLGPLGPIIGPIVAKLVLKVVAKGIEYLAKKLGIIDEKEKAEEVGYRVEEAAQHDDWKKQEDFDSFAEYYAYLKEQIPDTEINFARLKENRDRYIALGTMELTKGLEERMDIALPVDFLFEIGRSRMEGLEIQAIAEAYKTLGYDSVNFSGYLKGKLGREESKQIEEALLSNMKKYYPNKDEEMLYERLGTMRAASRDDEKLADVYSDKLTKEKLEKIANNPEYVDDPEYTEKS
;
A
#
# COMPACT_ATOMS: atom_id res chain seq x y z
N MET A 1 -21.37 -6.80 20.51
CA MET A 1 -20.03 -6.70 21.15
C MET A 1 -19.01 -6.77 20.03
N GLY A 2 -18.17 -5.74 19.92
CA GLY A 2 -17.27 -5.58 18.77
C GLY A 2 -16.11 -6.56 18.80
N PHE A 3 -15.51 -6.78 17.65
CA PHE A 3 -14.31 -7.58 17.40
C PHE A 3 -13.18 -7.30 18.42
N PHE A 4 -13.01 -6.06 18.86
CA PHE A 4 -12.02 -5.66 19.87
C PHE A 4 -12.21 -6.28 21.23
N SER A 5 -13.45 -6.53 21.68
CA SER A 5 -13.67 -7.18 22.98
C SER A 5 -13.22 -8.64 22.95
N SER A 6 -13.40 -9.31 21.81
CA SER A 6 -12.94 -10.70 21.62
C SER A 6 -11.42 -10.78 21.52
N ILE A 7 -10.78 -9.86 20.79
CA ILE A 7 -9.32 -9.75 20.71
C ILE A 7 -8.76 -9.33 22.08
N GLY A 8 -9.39 -8.38 22.78
CA GLY A 8 -8.94 -7.92 24.08
C GLY A 8 -8.86 -9.04 25.12
N SER A 9 -9.89 -9.89 25.20
CA SER A 9 -9.88 -11.06 26.10
C SER A 9 -8.83 -12.10 25.70
N PHE A 10 -8.62 -12.30 24.40
CA PHE A 10 -7.59 -13.20 23.88
C PHE A 10 -6.17 -12.66 24.13
N ILE A 11 -5.91 -11.38 23.83
CA ILE A 11 -4.62 -10.73 24.05
C ILE A 11 -4.21 -10.78 25.53
N SER A 12 -5.18 -10.68 26.46
CA SER A 12 -4.90 -10.84 27.89
C SER A 12 -4.36 -12.22 28.22
N SER A 13 -4.75 -13.26 27.48
CA SER A 13 -4.29 -14.65 27.68
C SER A 13 -2.99 -14.99 26.94
N VAL A 14 -2.66 -14.29 25.85
CA VAL A 14 -1.46 -14.52 25.00
C VAL A 14 -0.51 -13.31 25.06
N GLY A 15 -0.80 -12.33 25.88
CA GLY A 15 -0.29 -10.95 25.83
C GLY A 15 1.22 -10.77 25.74
N SER A 16 2.05 -11.64 26.36
CA SER A 16 3.51 -11.47 26.31
C SER A 16 4.08 -11.82 24.93
N ALA A 17 3.63 -12.93 24.33
CA ALA A 17 4.14 -13.37 23.02
C ALA A 17 3.66 -12.44 21.90
N LEU A 18 2.36 -12.06 21.92
CA LEU A 18 1.80 -11.15 20.93
C LEU A 18 2.38 -9.74 21.05
N GLY A 19 2.59 -9.25 22.27
CA GLY A 19 3.26 -7.97 22.51
C GLY A 19 4.71 -7.97 22.04
N THR A 20 5.40 -9.11 22.05
CA THR A 20 6.75 -9.27 21.50
C THR A 20 6.72 -9.25 19.98
N ALA A 21 5.79 -9.99 19.35
CA ALA A 21 5.59 -9.99 17.91
C ALA A 21 5.25 -8.59 17.39
N ALA A 22 4.30 -7.90 18.02
CA ALA A 22 3.90 -6.54 17.63
C ALA A 22 5.07 -5.54 17.74
N ARG A 23 5.88 -5.62 18.80
CA ARG A 23 7.08 -4.79 18.94
C ARG A 23 8.12 -5.10 17.87
N SER A 24 8.31 -6.36 17.53
CA SER A 24 9.23 -6.78 16.45
C SER A 24 8.78 -6.21 15.11
N ILE A 25 7.49 -6.33 14.74
CA ILE A 25 6.94 -5.78 13.50
C ILE A 25 7.01 -4.24 13.50
N GLY A 26 6.67 -3.59 14.61
CA GLY A 26 6.77 -2.12 14.74
C GLY A 26 8.21 -1.64 14.63
N SER A 27 9.16 -2.37 15.20
CA SER A 27 10.60 -2.12 15.06
C SER A 27 11.04 -2.31 13.61
N ALA A 28 10.56 -3.36 12.92
CA ALA A 28 10.87 -3.59 11.51
C ALA A 28 10.35 -2.45 10.63
N LEU A 29 9.08 -2.02 10.77
CA LEU A 29 8.55 -0.88 10.02
C LEU A 29 9.29 0.42 10.33
N GLY A 30 9.64 0.66 11.58
CA GLY A 30 10.46 1.81 11.97
C GLY A 30 11.86 1.77 11.36
N SER A 31 12.48 0.59 11.22
CA SER A 31 13.77 0.42 10.55
C SER A 31 13.65 0.61 9.03
N VAL A 32 12.56 0.13 8.42
CA VAL A 32 12.23 0.38 7.01
C VAL A 32 12.10 1.88 6.74
N GLY A 33 11.34 2.60 7.57
CA GLY A 33 11.18 4.05 7.43
C GLY A 33 12.51 4.81 7.54
N ARG A 34 13.38 4.43 8.51
CA ARG A 34 14.73 5.01 8.63
C ARG A 34 15.63 4.67 7.43
N ALA A 35 15.60 3.42 6.97
CA ALA A 35 16.39 3.00 5.82
C ALA A 35 15.97 3.74 4.55
N LEU A 36 14.66 3.89 4.30
CA LEU A 36 14.13 4.67 3.18
C LEU A 36 14.47 6.16 3.32
N GLY A 37 14.38 6.73 4.53
CA GLY A 37 14.76 8.11 4.78
C GLY A 37 16.25 8.36 4.55
N SER A 38 17.14 7.44 4.98
CA SER A 38 18.58 7.48 4.68
C SER A 38 18.85 7.36 3.18
N PHE A 39 18.17 6.43 2.51
CA PHE A 39 18.26 6.26 1.06
C PHE A 39 17.78 7.52 0.31
N ALA A 40 16.64 8.11 0.71
CA ALA A 40 16.11 9.33 0.12
C ALA A 40 17.08 10.52 0.25
N SER A 41 17.83 10.59 1.35
CA SER A 41 18.81 11.66 1.56
C SER A 41 20.10 11.48 0.75
N SER A 42 20.43 10.27 0.33
CA SER A 42 21.60 9.95 -0.49
C SER A 42 21.31 9.84 -1.98
N ALA A 43 20.05 9.52 -2.35
CA ALA A 43 19.63 9.45 -3.75
C ALA A 43 19.25 10.84 -4.27
N VAL A 44 19.64 11.12 -5.52
CA VAL A 44 19.41 12.41 -6.18
C VAL A 44 18.29 12.26 -7.22
N GLY A 45 17.56 13.35 -7.49
CA GLY A 45 16.53 13.41 -8.52
C GLY A 45 15.22 12.72 -8.14
N ILE A 46 14.57 12.07 -9.11
CA ILE A 46 13.25 11.44 -8.97
C ILE A 46 13.29 10.31 -7.96
N VAL A 47 14.34 9.48 -7.96
CA VAL A 47 14.48 8.35 -7.04
C VAL A 47 14.52 8.81 -5.57
N GLY A 48 15.20 9.92 -5.28
CA GLY A 48 15.19 10.51 -3.94
C GLY A 48 13.81 10.98 -3.50
N GLN A 49 13.03 11.57 -4.41
CA GLN A 49 11.64 11.98 -4.14
C GLN A 49 10.73 10.79 -3.86
N ILE A 50 10.86 9.71 -4.62
CA ILE A 50 10.09 8.48 -4.46
C ILE A 50 10.44 7.79 -3.13
N ALA A 51 11.72 7.69 -2.79
CA ALA A 51 12.15 7.15 -1.51
C ALA A 51 11.67 8.02 -0.33
N SER A 52 11.59 9.34 -0.49
CA SER A 52 10.99 10.24 0.50
C SER A 52 9.49 9.99 0.67
N LYS A 53 8.74 9.82 -0.42
CA LYS A 53 7.31 9.40 -0.40
C LYS A 53 7.14 8.05 0.30
N ALA A 54 7.96 7.06 -0.02
CA ALA A 54 7.93 5.74 0.61
C ALA A 54 8.20 5.82 2.12
N SER A 55 9.17 6.63 2.53
CA SER A 55 9.48 6.88 3.95
C SER A 55 8.30 7.54 4.67
N ALA A 56 7.68 8.55 4.06
CA ALA A 56 6.49 9.21 4.61
C ALA A 56 5.32 8.25 4.76
N PHE A 57 5.08 7.39 3.76
CA PHE A 57 4.05 6.37 3.79
C PHE A 57 4.27 5.35 4.91
N VAL A 58 5.47 4.81 5.06
CA VAL A 58 5.83 3.91 6.15
C VAL A 58 5.71 4.61 7.51
N GLY A 59 6.05 5.88 7.58
CA GLY A 59 5.84 6.71 8.76
C GLY A 59 4.37 6.77 9.17
N LEU A 60 3.46 7.03 8.22
CA LEU A 60 2.01 7.01 8.47
C LEU A 60 1.53 5.64 8.95
N LEU A 61 2.00 4.56 8.33
CA LEU A 61 1.66 3.20 8.76
C LEU A 61 2.08 2.92 10.21
N SER A 62 3.21 3.46 10.64
CA SER A 62 3.74 3.25 11.99
C SER A 62 2.98 4.02 13.08
N THR A 63 2.15 4.99 12.71
CA THR A 63 1.40 5.85 13.65
C THR A 63 -0.09 5.53 13.69
N LEU A 64 -0.55 4.39 13.12
CA LEU A 64 -1.95 4.00 13.13
C LEU A 64 -2.52 3.94 14.55
N PRO A 65 -3.48 4.79 14.93
CA PRO A 65 -4.13 4.76 16.23
C PRO A 65 -5.26 3.72 16.20
N LEU A 66 -5.08 2.60 16.88
CA LEU A 66 -6.06 1.51 16.95
C LEU A 66 -6.62 1.33 18.36
N GLY A 67 -6.90 2.44 19.05
CA GLY A 67 -7.45 2.43 20.40
C GLY A 67 -6.52 1.76 21.42
N PRO A 68 -7.05 1.19 22.51
CA PRO A 68 -6.25 0.56 23.57
C PRO A 68 -5.37 -0.61 23.11
N LEU A 69 -5.73 -1.26 22.01
CA LEU A 69 -4.97 -2.37 21.42
C LEU A 69 -3.95 -1.91 20.36
N GLY A 70 -3.96 -0.63 20.01
CA GLY A 70 -3.09 -0.05 18.99
C GLY A 70 -1.62 -0.41 19.13
N PRO A 71 -1.01 -0.33 20.34
CA PRO A 71 0.39 -0.69 20.54
C PRO A 71 0.71 -2.17 20.22
N ILE A 72 -0.31 -3.03 20.25
CA ILE A 72 -0.16 -4.47 20.04
C ILE A 72 -0.46 -4.86 18.60
N ILE A 73 -1.61 -4.45 18.06
CA ILE A 73 -2.05 -4.85 16.72
C ILE A 73 -1.71 -3.83 15.64
N GLY A 74 -1.41 -2.59 16.01
CA GLY A 74 -1.08 -1.52 15.07
C GLY A 74 0.04 -1.86 14.10
N PRO A 75 1.19 -2.36 14.55
CA PRO A 75 2.28 -2.77 13.67
C PRO A 75 1.88 -3.91 12.71
N ILE A 76 1.02 -4.83 13.16
CA ILE A 76 0.52 -5.93 12.33
C ILE A 76 -0.39 -5.38 11.24
N VAL A 77 -1.34 -4.50 11.61
CA VAL A 77 -2.23 -3.83 10.65
C VAL A 77 -1.42 -2.99 9.66
N ALA A 78 -0.41 -2.27 10.12
CA ALA A 78 0.45 -1.46 9.25
C ALA A 78 1.12 -2.31 8.16
N LYS A 79 1.64 -3.49 8.51
CA LYS A 79 2.22 -4.42 7.54
C LYS A 79 1.18 -4.97 6.56
N LEU A 80 -0.04 -5.26 7.03
CA LEU A 80 -1.14 -5.67 6.17
C LEU A 80 -1.58 -4.56 5.22
N VAL A 81 -1.68 -3.32 5.70
CA VAL A 81 -1.99 -2.14 4.88
C VAL A 81 -0.98 -1.96 3.77
N LEU A 82 0.33 -2.01 4.09
CA LEU A 82 1.40 -1.91 3.08
C LEU A 82 1.23 -2.96 1.97
N LYS A 83 0.98 -4.22 2.34
CA LYS A 83 0.78 -5.31 1.36
C LYS A 83 -0.46 -5.12 0.50
N VAL A 84 -1.56 -4.63 1.07
CA VAL A 84 -2.79 -4.36 0.30
C VAL A 84 -2.54 -3.24 -0.71
N VAL A 85 -1.87 -2.17 -0.31
CA VAL A 85 -1.51 -1.08 -1.23
C VAL A 85 -0.63 -1.60 -2.36
N ALA A 86 0.44 -2.31 -2.03
CA ALA A 86 1.33 -2.90 -3.02
C ALA A 86 0.56 -3.76 -4.03
N LYS A 87 -0.29 -4.67 -3.55
CA LYS A 87 -1.08 -5.55 -4.41
C LYS A 87 -2.04 -4.79 -5.34
N GLY A 88 -2.70 -3.75 -4.85
CA GLY A 88 -3.59 -2.91 -5.67
C GLY A 88 -2.84 -2.13 -6.75
N ILE A 89 -1.69 -1.56 -6.40
CA ILE A 89 -0.81 -0.81 -7.32
C ILE A 89 -0.17 -1.75 -8.34
N GLU A 90 0.35 -2.92 -7.93
CA GLU A 90 0.87 -3.95 -8.85
C GLU A 90 -0.18 -4.40 -9.86
N TYR A 91 -1.40 -4.69 -9.40
CA TYR A 91 -2.48 -5.10 -10.30
C TYR A 91 -2.71 -4.07 -11.42
N LEU A 92 -2.77 -2.79 -11.07
CA LEU A 92 -2.92 -1.73 -12.07
C LEU A 92 -1.70 -1.57 -12.95
N ALA A 93 -0.50 -1.64 -12.40
CA ALA A 93 0.74 -1.52 -13.16
C ALA A 93 0.85 -2.64 -14.22
N LYS A 94 0.49 -3.88 -13.87
CA LYS A 94 0.40 -5.01 -14.78
C LYS A 94 -0.68 -4.77 -15.86
N LYS A 95 -1.88 -4.41 -15.43
CA LYS A 95 -3.01 -4.17 -16.33
C LYS A 95 -2.74 -3.05 -17.35
N LEU A 96 -1.98 -2.03 -16.97
CA LEU A 96 -1.60 -0.90 -17.83
C LEU A 96 -0.26 -1.10 -18.57
N GLY A 97 0.35 -2.28 -18.43
CA GLY A 97 1.58 -2.65 -19.15
C GLY A 97 2.82 -1.89 -18.69
N ILE A 98 2.88 -1.48 -17.41
CA ILE A 98 4.03 -0.84 -16.79
C ILE A 98 5.06 -1.89 -16.36
N ILE A 99 4.58 -3.03 -15.85
CA ILE A 99 5.38 -4.20 -15.48
C ILE A 99 4.74 -5.48 -16.01
N ASP A 100 5.51 -6.57 -16.07
CA ASP A 100 5.04 -7.87 -16.52
C ASP A 100 4.17 -8.56 -15.45
N GLU A 101 3.32 -9.53 -15.87
CA GLU A 101 2.38 -10.24 -15.00
C GLU A 101 3.03 -10.95 -13.79
N LYS A 102 4.28 -11.38 -13.92
CA LYS A 102 4.99 -12.12 -12.86
C LYS A 102 5.72 -11.22 -11.89
N GLU A 103 5.92 -9.97 -12.23
CA GLU A 103 6.73 -9.04 -11.42
C GLU A 103 5.98 -8.56 -10.17
N LYS A 104 6.75 -8.24 -9.14
CA LYS A 104 6.25 -7.77 -7.84
C LYS A 104 6.89 -6.44 -7.45
N ALA A 105 6.21 -5.67 -6.62
CA ALA A 105 6.73 -4.40 -6.12
C ALA A 105 8.09 -4.54 -5.44
N GLU A 106 8.33 -5.63 -4.70
CA GLU A 106 9.61 -5.87 -4.06
C GLU A 106 10.77 -6.02 -5.05
N GLU A 107 10.53 -6.62 -6.22
CA GLU A 107 11.55 -6.76 -7.27
C GLU A 107 11.83 -5.42 -7.95
N VAL A 108 10.78 -4.62 -8.18
CA VAL A 108 10.90 -3.24 -8.66
C VAL A 108 11.73 -2.41 -7.68
N GLY A 109 11.39 -2.44 -6.39
CA GLY A 109 12.12 -1.70 -5.36
C GLY A 109 13.56 -2.15 -5.20
N TYR A 110 13.85 -3.45 -5.35
CA TYR A 110 15.21 -3.99 -5.34
C TYR A 110 16.04 -3.40 -6.49
N ARG A 111 15.54 -3.47 -7.74
CA ARG A 111 16.25 -2.97 -8.92
C ARG A 111 16.51 -1.47 -8.85
N VAL A 112 15.54 -0.70 -8.39
CA VAL A 112 15.70 0.76 -8.24
C VAL A 112 16.75 1.10 -7.20
N GLU A 113 16.78 0.38 -6.06
CA GLU A 113 17.79 0.61 -5.04
C GLU A 113 19.19 0.23 -5.52
N GLU A 114 19.33 -0.89 -6.24
CA GLU A 114 20.61 -1.29 -6.85
C GLU A 114 21.07 -0.23 -7.86
N ALA A 115 20.17 0.20 -8.75
CA ALA A 115 20.50 1.22 -9.76
C ALA A 115 21.00 2.53 -9.17
N ALA A 116 20.50 2.91 -7.99
CA ALA A 116 20.96 4.11 -7.30
C ALA A 116 22.40 4.03 -6.78
N GLN A 117 23.00 2.83 -6.75
CA GLN A 117 24.40 2.59 -6.37
C GLN A 117 25.36 2.62 -7.58
N HIS A 118 24.83 2.72 -8.81
CA HIS A 118 25.59 2.73 -10.06
C HIS A 118 25.52 4.12 -10.71
N ASP A 119 26.54 4.92 -10.49
CA ASP A 119 26.62 6.29 -11.06
C ASP A 119 26.77 6.30 -12.59
N ASP A 120 27.29 5.21 -13.17
CA ASP A 120 27.50 5.01 -14.60
C ASP A 120 26.24 4.52 -15.36
N TRP A 121 25.17 4.16 -14.64
CA TRP A 121 23.92 3.76 -15.26
C TRP A 121 23.05 4.96 -15.61
N LYS A 122 22.23 4.77 -16.66
CA LYS A 122 21.19 5.75 -16.99
C LYS A 122 20.23 5.94 -15.82
N LYS A 123 19.83 7.19 -15.61
CA LYS A 123 18.88 7.55 -14.54
C LYS A 123 17.45 7.63 -15.10
N GLN A 124 16.46 7.66 -14.24
CA GLN A 124 15.05 7.69 -14.65
C GLN A 124 14.72 8.90 -15.54
N GLU A 125 15.38 10.04 -15.32
CA GLU A 125 15.25 11.26 -16.12
C GLU A 125 15.79 11.15 -17.56
N ASP A 126 16.52 10.09 -17.90
CA ASP A 126 17.02 9.81 -19.23
C ASP A 126 16.01 9.04 -20.11
N PHE A 127 14.82 8.75 -19.57
CA PHE A 127 13.77 7.99 -20.24
C PHE A 127 12.47 8.79 -20.31
N ASP A 128 11.66 8.53 -21.35
CA ASP A 128 10.37 9.21 -21.55
C ASP A 128 9.29 8.71 -20.58
N SER A 129 9.46 7.52 -19.98
CA SER A 129 8.51 6.95 -19.03
C SER A 129 9.19 6.03 -18.00
N PHE A 130 8.51 5.84 -16.86
CA PHE A 130 8.94 4.84 -15.88
C PHE A 130 9.00 3.42 -16.49
N ALA A 131 8.08 3.06 -17.37
CA ALA A 131 8.06 1.74 -18.00
C ALA A 131 9.33 1.48 -18.84
N GLU A 132 9.82 2.48 -19.58
CA GLU A 132 11.08 2.38 -20.32
C GLU A 132 12.30 2.30 -19.40
N TYR A 133 12.33 3.13 -18.36
CA TYR A 133 13.37 3.03 -17.34
C TYR A 133 13.39 1.66 -16.67
N TYR A 134 12.23 1.14 -16.31
CA TYR A 134 12.16 -0.15 -15.67
C TYR A 134 12.56 -1.32 -16.59
N ALA A 135 12.21 -1.25 -17.88
CA ALA A 135 12.70 -2.19 -18.88
C ALA A 135 14.24 -2.18 -18.97
N TYR A 136 14.85 -0.99 -18.96
CA TYR A 136 16.31 -0.86 -18.89
C TYR A 136 16.88 -1.49 -17.60
N LEU A 137 16.26 -1.26 -16.43
CA LEU A 137 16.73 -1.88 -15.18
C LEU A 137 16.66 -3.40 -15.21
N LYS A 138 15.69 -4.00 -15.90
CA LYS A 138 15.60 -5.44 -16.09
C LYS A 138 16.74 -6.01 -16.95
N GLU A 139 17.20 -5.23 -17.94
CA GLU A 139 18.38 -5.60 -18.72
C GLU A 139 19.66 -5.54 -17.89
N GLN A 140 19.78 -4.54 -16.99
CA GLN A 140 20.93 -4.40 -16.10
C GLN A 140 20.93 -5.44 -14.97
N ILE A 141 19.76 -5.80 -14.44
CA ILE A 141 19.58 -6.76 -13.34
C ILE A 141 18.49 -7.76 -13.76
N PRO A 142 18.84 -8.80 -14.55
CA PRO A 142 17.91 -9.87 -14.89
C PRO A 142 17.38 -10.60 -13.63
N ASP A 143 16.24 -11.28 -13.74
CA ASP A 143 15.63 -12.01 -12.62
C ASP A 143 16.60 -13.03 -11.97
N THR A 144 17.51 -13.60 -12.76
CA THR A 144 18.53 -14.54 -12.30
C THR A 144 19.61 -13.89 -11.42
N GLU A 145 19.75 -12.57 -11.45
CA GLU A 145 20.74 -11.81 -10.68
C GLU A 145 20.15 -11.16 -9.44
N ILE A 146 18.83 -11.26 -9.23
CA ILE A 146 18.20 -10.79 -8.00
C ILE A 146 18.73 -11.59 -6.80
N ASN A 147 19.27 -10.89 -5.81
CA ASN A 147 19.65 -11.52 -4.55
C ASN A 147 18.41 -11.75 -3.68
N PHE A 148 17.78 -12.90 -3.85
CA PHE A 148 16.56 -13.24 -3.11
C PHE A 148 16.75 -13.32 -1.59
N ALA A 149 17.94 -13.63 -1.08
CA ALA A 149 18.21 -13.62 0.35
C ALA A 149 18.13 -12.17 0.90
N ARG A 150 18.80 -11.23 0.23
CA ARG A 150 18.74 -9.79 0.57
C ARG A 150 17.33 -9.23 0.38
N LEU A 151 16.64 -9.65 -0.70
CA LEU A 151 15.26 -9.23 -0.95
C LEU A 151 14.34 -9.68 0.18
N LYS A 152 14.44 -10.93 0.64
CA LYS A 152 13.65 -11.47 1.75
C LYS A 152 13.95 -10.75 3.07
N GLU A 153 15.21 -10.49 3.37
CA GLU A 153 15.65 -9.79 4.60
C GLU A 153 15.10 -8.35 4.66
N ASN A 154 15.03 -7.65 3.51
CA ASN A 154 14.62 -6.25 3.43
C ASN A 154 13.25 -6.06 2.74
N ARG A 155 12.42 -7.09 2.74
CA ARG A 155 11.23 -7.20 1.91
C ARG A 155 10.28 -6.00 2.04
N ASP A 156 9.90 -5.63 3.26
CA ASP A 156 8.94 -4.54 3.48
C ASP A 156 9.48 -3.19 2.96
N ARG A 157 10.79 -2.98 3.02
CA ARG A 157 11.46 -1.81 2.43
C ARG A 157 11.36 -1.81 0.91
N TYR A 158 11.64 -2.94 0.27
CA TYR A 158 11.54 -3.06 -1.19
C TYR A 158 10.09 -2.98 -1.67
N ILE A 159 9.14 -3.56 -0.94
CA ILE A 159 7.71 -3.37 -1.22
C ILE A 159 7.35 -1.88 -1.17
N ALA A 160 7.75 -1.15 -0.13
CA ALA A 160 7.43 0.25 0.00
C ALA A 160 8.04 1.10 -1.14
N LEU A 161 9.32 0.89 -1.44
CA LEU A 161 10.01 1.61 -2.52
C LEU A 161 9.38 1.29 -3.89
N GLY A 162 9.25 0.01 -4.22
CA GLY A 162 8.67 -0.41 -5.50
C GLY A 162 7.22 0.01 -5.67
N THR A 163 6.41 0.00 -4.59
CA THR A 163 5.05 0.52 -4.64
C THR A 163 5.02 1.99 -5.03
N MET A 164 5.93 2.82 -4.50
CA MET A 164 6.00 4.23 -4.84
C MET A 164 6.49 4.46 -6.27
N GLU A 165 7.43 3.65 -6.75
CA GLU A 165 7.89 3.67 -8.14
C GLU A 165 6.77 3.30 -9.12
N LEU A 166 6.06 2.20 -8.84
CA LEU A 166 4.90 1.81 -9.63
C LEU A 166 3.78 2.86 -9.59
N THR A 167 3.59 3.51 -8.44
CA THR A 167 2.64 4.63 -8.32
C THR A 167 3.03 5.76 -9.26
N LYS A 168 4.33 6.10 -9.35
CA LYS A 168 4.83 7.11 -10.29
C LYS A 168 4.53 6.73 -11.75
N GLY A 169 4.80 5.49 -12.13
CA GLY A 169 4.45 4.98 -13.46
C GLY A 169 2.94 5.02 -13.75
N LEU A 170 2.11 4.76 -12.73
CA LEU A 170 0.65 4.90 -12.84
C LEU A 170 0.22 6.37 -13.00
N GLU A 171 0.81 7.30 -12.23
CA GLU A 171 0.56 8.73 -12.35
C GLU A 171 0.85 9.22 -13.77
N GLU A 172 1.98 8.80 -14.36
CA GLU A 172 2.35 9.10 -15.75
C GLU A 172 1.34 8.50 -16.75
N ARG A 173 0.99 7.23 -16.58
CA ARG A 173 0.10 6.52 -17.50
C ARG A 173 -1.34 6.99 -17.44
N MET A 174 -1.82 7.34 -16.26
CA MET A 174 -3.20 7.78 -16.02
C MET A 174 -3.35 9.30 -16.13
N ASP A 175 -2.24 10.05 -16.13
CA ASP A 175 -2.20 11.51 -16.16
C ASP A 175 -3.04 12.11 -15.01
N ILE A 176 -2.77 11.64 -13.79
CA ILE A 176 -3.35 12.14 -12.54
C ILE A 176 -2.45 11.75 -11.35
N ALA A 177 -2.24 12.68 -10.42
CA ALA A 177 -1.45 12.41 -9.23
C ALA A 177 -2.20 11.52 -8.22
N LEU A 178 -1.48 10.54 -7.66
CA LEU A 178 -1.93 9.63 -6.61
C LEU A 178 -1.17 9.94 -5.30
N PRO A 179 -1.64 10.87 -4.48
CA PRO A 179 -0.93 11.33 -3.30
C PRO A 179 -0.86 10.26 -2.20
N VAL A 180 0.10 10.40 -1.28
CA VAL A 180 0.38 9.42 -0.22
C VAL A 180 -0.84 9.15 0.67
N ASP A 181 -1.66 10.16 0.94
CA ASP A 181 -2.88 10.01 1.72
C ASP A 181 -3.95 9.17 0.96
N PHE A 182 -4.01 9.26 -0.37
CA PHE A 182 -4.84 8.35 -1.17
C PHE A 182 -4.31 6.91 -1.07
N LEU A 183 -3.00 6.69 -1.19
CA LEU A 183 -2.40 5.37 -1.02
C LEU A 183 -2.71 4.79 0.37
N PHE A 184 -2.72 5.65 1.39
CA PHE A 184 -3.10 5.23 2.74
C PHE A 184 -4.57 4.81 2.83
N GLU A 185 -5.48 5.51 2.15
CA GLU A 185 -6.91 5.13 2.08
C GLU A 185 -7.13 3.82 1.30
N ILE A 186 -6.31 3.53 0.27
CA ILE A 186 -6.32 2.23 -0.43
C ILE A 186 -6.13 1.11 0.59
N GLY A 187 -5.12 1.21 1.41
CA GLY A 187 -4.84 0.22 2.44
C GLY A 187 -5.90 0.18 3.53
N ARG A 188 -6.34 1.33 4.06
CA ARG A 188 -7.38 1.42 5.10
C ARG A 188 -8.69 0.75 4.70
N SER A 189 -9.05 0.86 3.43
CA SER A 189 -10.31 0.35 2.89
C SER A 189 -10.16 -0.99 2.16
N ARG A 190 -8.96 -1.57 2.11
CA ARG A 190 -8.64 -2.76 1.31
C ARG A 190 -9.20 -2.64 -0.12
N MET A 191 -8.83 -1.55 -0.79
CA MET A 191 -9.30 -1.34 -2.16
C MET A 191 -8.65 -2.32 -3.12
N GLU A 192 -9.46 -2.81 -4.05
CA GLU A 192 -8.98 -3.60 -5.18
C GLU A 192 -8.44 -2.69 -6.29
N GLY A 193 -7.60 -3.23 -7.18
CA GLY A 193 -7.01 -2.43 -8.27
C GLY A 193 -8.06 -1.76 -9.17
N LEU A 194 -9.18 -2.43 -9.45
CA LEU A 194 -10.27 -1.82 -10.22
C LEU A 194 -10.98 -0.67 -9.49
N GLU A 195 -11.08 -0.72 -8.16
CA GLU A 195 -11.61 0.38 -7.36
C GLU A 195 -10.67 1.59 -7.41
N ILE A 196 -9.35 1.34 -7.30
CA ILE A 196 -8.32 2.38 -7.42
C ILE A 196 -8.42 3.07 -8.79
N GLN A 197 -8.54 2.28 -9.86
CA GLN A 197 -8.71 2.80 -11.22
C GLN A 197 -9.99 3.63 -11.35
N ALA A 198 -11.12 3.11 -10.86
CA ALA A 198 -12.41 3.81 -10.93
C ALA A 198 -12.38 5.16 -10.20
N ILE A 199 -11.70 5.20 -9.03
CA ILE A 199 -11.55 6.43 -8.26
C ILE A 199 -10.68 7.44 -9.03
N ALA A 200 -9.51 7.04 -9.52
CA ALA A 200 -8.63 7.92 -10.26
C ALA A 200 -9.32 8.48 -11.53
N GLU A 201 -10.02 7.63 -12.30
CA GLU A 201 -10.78 8.06 -13.47
C GLU A 201 -11.94 9.00 -13.12
N ALA A 202 -12.61 8.82 -11.98
CA ALA A 202 -13.66 9.72 -11.53
C ALA A 202 -13.12 11.15 -11.30
N TYR A 203 -12.00 11.27 -10.59
CA TYR A 203 -11.34 12.56 -10.37
C TYR A 203 -10.86 13.20 -11.67
N LYS A 204 -10.24 12.41 -12.56
CA LYS A 204 -9.82 12.90 -13.88
C LYS A 204 -11.00 13.37 -14.74
N THR A 205 -12.13 12.67 -14.73
CA THR A 205 -13.34 13.06 -15.45
C THR A 205 -13.89 14.41 -14.97
N LEU A 206 -13.71 14.72 -13.70
CA LEU A 206 -14.09 16.02 -13.11
C LEU A 206 -13.05 17.12 -13.33
N GLY A 207 -11.93 16.82 -14.01
CA GLY A 207 -10.87 17.78 -14.32
C GLY A 207 -9.90 18.04 -13.17
N TYR A 208 -9.80 17.14 -12.20
CA TYR A 208 -8.80 17.24 -11.15
C TYR A 208 -7.44 16.68 -11.59
N ASP A 209 -6.38 17.32 -11.18
CA ASP A 209 -5.00 16.87 -11.42
C ASP A 209 -4.50 15.88 -10.35
N SER A 210 -5.25 15.72 -9.27
CA SER A 210 -4.88 14.87 -8.13
C SER A 210 -6.09 14.26 -7.44
N VAL A 211 -5.93 13.04 -6.92
CA VAL A 211 -6.97 12.29 -6.22
C VAL A 211 -7.08 12.71 -4.75
N ASN A 212 -7.97 13.66 -4.42
CA ASN A 212 -8.26 14.06 -3.03
C ASN A 212 -9.35 13.17 -2.40
N PHE A 213 -9.18 11.85 -2.47
CA PHE A 213 -10.16 10.90 -1.95
C PHE A 213 -10.25 10.89 -0.42
N SER A 214 -9.14 11.11 0.27
CA SER A 214 -9.11 11.25 1.73
C SER A 214 -9.98 12.44 2.20
N GLY A 215 -9.91 13.58 1.49
CA GLY A 215 -10.75 14.74 1.76
C GLY A 215 -12.24 14.43 1.61
N TYR A 216 -12.61 13.70 0.54
CA TYR A 216 -13.97 13.24 0.29
C TYR A 216 -14.46 12.28 1.40
N LEU A 217 -13.70 11.23 1.71
CA LEU A 217 -14.08 10.24 2.72
C LEU A 217 -14.28 10.87 4.11
N LYS A 218 -13.42 11.81 4.49
CA LYS A 218 -13.43 12.52 5.79
C LYS A 218 -14.44 13.66 5.86
N GLY A 219 -15.16 13.94 4.75
CA GLY A 219 -16.15 15.02 4.70
C GLY A 219 -15.54 16.42 4.81
N LYS A 220 -14.31 16.60 4.31
CA LYS A 220 -13.59 17.89 4.31
C LYS A 220 -13.88 18.75 3.09
N LEU A 221 -14.60 18.22 2.10
CA LEU A 221 -14.96 18.91 0.87
C LEU A 221 -16.33 19.63 1.01
N GLY A 222 -16.58 20.59 0.14
CA GLY A 222 -17.87 21.26 0.03
C GLY A 222 -18.97 20.28 -0.39
N ARG A 223 -20.24 20.62 -0.05
CA ARG A 223 -21.39 19.73 -0.32
C ARG A 223 -21.56 19.43 -1.80
N GLU A 224 -21.49 20.45 -2.66
CA GLU A 224 -21.66 20.28 -4.11
C GLU A 224 -20.49 19.48 -4.72
N GLU A 225 -19.27 19.79 -4.31
CA GLU A 225 -18.07 19.06 -4.73
C GLU A 225 -18.15 17.58 -4.32
N SER A 226 -18.53 17.30 -3.06
CA SER A 226 -18.70 15.92 -2.57
C SER A 226 -19.75 15.15 -3.35
N LYS A 227 -20.84 15.81 -3.75
CA LYS A 227 -21.91 15.22 -4.56
C LYS A 227 -21.42 14.87 -5.98
N GLN A 228 -20.73 15.82 -6.64
CA GLN A 228 -20.17 15.59 -7.97
C GLN A 228 -19.16 14.43 -7.96
N ILE A 229 -18.28 14.38 -6.96
CA ILE A 229 -17.33 13.29 -6.78
C ILE A 229 -18.07 11.96 -6.57
N GLU A 230 -19.11 11.91 -5.72
CA GLU A 230 -19.89 10.71 -5.46
C GLU A 230 -20.55 10.17 -6.73
N GLU A 231 -21.21 11.03 -7.51
CA GLU A 231 -21.84 10.68 -8.78
C GLU A 231 -20.81 10.13 -9.78
N ALA A 232 -19.63 10.77 -9.91
CA ALA A 232 -18.55 10.31 -10.76
C ALA A 232 -17.95 8.98 -10.28
N LEU A 233 -17.79 8.80 -8.97
CA LEU A 233 -17.30 7.54 -8.38
C LEU A 233 -18.26 6.39 -8.70
N LEU A 234 -19.57 6.54 -8.45
CA LEU A 234 -20.57 5.52 -8.71
C LEU A 234 -20.61 5.15 -10.19
N SER A 235 -20.59 6.15 -11.07
CA SER A 235 -20.56 5.96 -12.52
C SER A 235 -19.34 5.13 -12.97
N ASN A 236 -18.13 5.50 -12.48
CA ASN A 236 -16.90 4.79 -12.84
C ASN A 236 -16.83 3.41 -12.17
N MET A 237 -17.26 3.26 -10.92
CA MET A 237 -17.33 1.95 -10.26
C MET A 237 -18.30 1.02 -11.00
N LYS A 238 -19.45 1.51 -11.46
CA LYS A 238 -20.41 0.73 -12.24
C LYS A 238 -19.83 0.21 -13.56
N LYS A 239 -18.97 0.99 -14.20
CA LYS A 239 -18.22 0.57 -15.41
C LYS A 239 -17.35 -0.67 -15.17
N TYR A 240 -16.68 -0.73 -14.01
CA TYR A 240 -15.78 -1.84 -13.66
C TYR A 240 -16.50 -3.00 -12.95
N TYR A 241 -17.63 -2.74 -12.33
CA TYR A 241 -18.45 -3.72 -11.60
C TYR A 241 -19.88 -3.73 -12.15
N PRO A 242 -20.10 -4.11 -13.41
CA PRO A 242 -21.41 -4.04 -14.06
C PRO A 242 -22.47 -4.91 -13.38
N ASN A 243 -22.06 -5.96 -12.67
CA ASN A 243 -22.96 -6.88 -11.96
C ASN A 243 -23.34 -6.41 -10.55
N LYS A 244 -22.71 -5.36 -10.01
CA LYS A 244 -23.10 -4.77 -8.73
C LYS A 244 -24.19 -3.74 -8.99
N ASP A 245 -25.27 -3.76 -8.21
CA ASP A 245 -26.27 -2.69 -8.25
C ASP A 245 -25.74 -1.41 -7.56
N GLU A 246 -26.51 -0.34 -7.68
CA GLU A 246 -26.12 0.95 -7.16
C GLU A 246 -26.06 0.96 -5.61
N GLU A 247 -26.98 0.23 -4.97
CA GLU A 247 -27.03 0.11 -3.51
C GLU A 247 -25.74 -0.55 -2.97
N MET A 248 -25.26 -1.65 -3.59
CA MET A 248 -24.00 -2.29 -3.23
C MET A 248 -22.79 -1.35 -3.39
N LEU A 249 -22.78 -0.49 -4.41
CA LEU A 249 -21.72 0.49 -4.62
C LEU A 249 -21.75 1.60 -3.55
N TYR A 250 -22.95 2.07 -3.18
CA TYR A 250 -23.14 3.02 -2.06
C TYR A 250 -22.69 2.42 -0.72
N GLU A 251 -23.05 1.17 -0.43
CA GLU A 251 -22.60 0.46 0.77
C GLU A 251 -21.08 0.35 0.81
N ARG A 252 -20.45 0.07 -0.34
CA ARG A 252 -18.99 0.01 -0.44
C ARG A 252 -18.35 1.36 -0.13
N LEU A 253 -18.86 2.46 -0.68
CA LEU A 253 -18.40 3.82 -0.35
C LEU A 253 -18.64 4.16 1.12
N GLY A 254 -19.75 3.71 1.69
CA GLY A 254 -20.05 3.83 3.12
C GLY A 254 -19.01 3.11 4.00
N THR A 255 -18.62 1.89 3.62
CA THR A 255 -17.56 1.12 4.29
C THR A 255 -16.21 1.84 4.22
N MET A 256 -15.84 2.39 3.06
CA MET A 256 -14.60 3.17 2.91
C MET A 256 -14.61 4.43 3.80
N ARG A 257 -15.76 5.15 3.86
CA ARG A 257 -15.92 6.32 4.76
C ARG A 257 -15.78 5.93 6.22
N ALA A 258 -16.39 4.81 6.64
CA ALA A 258 -16.28 4.33 8.01
C ALA A 258 -14.82 4.00 8.37
N ALA A 259 -14.13 3.26 7.53
CA ALA A 259 -12.71 2.93 7.72
C ALA A 259 -11.80 4.18 7.76
N SER A 260 -12.12 5.22 6.99
CA SER A 260 -11.33 6.46 6.94
C SER A 260 -11.54 7.38 8.15
N ARG A 261 -12.72 7.33 8.78
CA ARG A 261 -13.10 8.23 9.88
C ARG A 261 -12.89 7.64 11.26
N ASP A 262 -12.87 6.33 11.36
CA ASP A 262 -12.81 5.60 12.63
C ASP A 262 -11.69 4.56 12.58
N ASP A 263 -10.64 4.80 13.35
CA ASP A 263 -9.48 3.91 13.39
C ASP A 263 -9.80 2.53 14.01
N GLU A 264 -10.85 2.44 14.86
CA GLU A 264 -11.32 1.15 15.35
C GLU A 264 -11.93 0.31 14.23
N LYS A 265 -12.60 0.94 13.25
CA LYS A 265 -13.13 0.26 12.07
C LYS A 265 -12.06 -0.31 11.16
N LEU A 266 -10.84 0.20 11.23
CA LEU A 266 -9.72 -0.35 10.49
C LEU A 266 -9.41 -1.80 10.89
N ALA A 267 -9.49 -2.14 12.17
CA ALA A 267 -9.31 -3.52 12.61
C ALA A 267 -10.46 -4.43 12.16
N ASP A 268 -11.70 -3.92 12.07
CA ASP A 268 -12.83 -4.67 11.52
C ASP A 268 -12.61 -5.00 10.04
N VAL A 269 -12.06 -4.07 9.25
CA VAL A 269 -11.70 -4.28 7.83
C VAL A 269 -10.69 -5.42 7.66
N TYR A 270 -9.80 -5.61 8.64
CA TYR A 270 -8.80 -6.67 8.63
C TYR A 270 -9.13 -7.86 9.54
N SER A 271 -10.39 -7.99 9.98
CA SER A 271 -10.81 -9.02 10.94
C SER A 271 -10.53 -10.46 10.47
N ASP A 272 -10.62 -10.73 9.16
CA ASP A 272 -10.25 -12.02 8.55
C ASP A 272 -8.76 -12.33 8.66
N LYS A 273 -7.91 -11.30 8.73
CA LYS A 273 -6.45 -11.41 8.90
C LYS A 273 -6.00 -11.38 10.36
N LEU A 274 -6.87 -10.94 11.27
CA LEU A 274 -6.60 -10.79 12.69
C LEU A 274 -7.32 -11.86 13.55
N THR A 275 -7.68 -13.00 12.97
CA THR A 275 -8.29 -14.12 13.72
C THR A 275 -7.33 -14.63 14.80
N LYS A 276 -7.89 -15.25 15.85
CA LYS A 276 -7.13 -15.82 16.97
C LYS A 276 -5.99 -16.72 16.47
N GLU A 277 -6.28 -17.65 15.56
CA GLU A 277 -5.30 -18.59 14.99
C GLU A 277 -4.14 -17.84 14.27
N LYS A 278 -4.47 -16.81 13.48
CA LYS A 278 -3.46 -16.03 12.74
C LYS A 278 -2.62 -15.17 13.68
N LEU A 279 -3.21 -14.58 14.71
CA LEU A 279 -2.47 -13.85 15.73
C LEU A 279 -1.53 -14.75 16.52
N GLU A 280 -1.92 -16.00 16.81
CA GLU A 280 -1.02 -17.00 17.42
C GLU A 280 0.14 -17.37 16.51
N LYS A 281 -0.09 -17.55 15.19
CA LYS A 281 0.98 -17.79 14.21
C LYS A 281 1.95 -16.61 14.15
N ILE A 282 1.44 -15.36 14.11
CA ILE A 282 2.27 -14.14 14.13
C ILE A 282 3.05 -14.04 15.44
N ALA A 283 2.45 -14.38 16.59
CA ALA A 283 3.13 -14.36 17.88
C ALA A 283 4.31 -15.33 17.94
N ASN A 284 4.17 -16.51 17.34
CA ASN A 284 5.21 -17.54 17.26
C ASN A 284 6.24 -17.27 16.15
N ASN A 285 5.86 -16.52 15.10
CA ASN A 285 6.73 -16.13 14.01
C ASN A 285 6.38 -14.69 13.59
N PRO A 286 7.09 -13.66 14.07
CA PRO A 286 6.82 -12.25 13.76
C PRO A 286 6.87 -11.89 12.26
N GLU A 287 7.59 -12.66 11.46
CA GLU A 287 7.65 -12.50 9.99
C GLU A 287 6.42 -13.09 9.30
N TYR A 288 5.63 -13.88 10.01
CA TYR A 288 4.40 -14.45 9.48
C TYR A 288 3.34 -13.37 9.33
N VAL A 289 3.11 -12.95 8.11
CA VAL A 289 1.92 -12.23 7.70
C VAL A 289 1.33 -13.05 6.56
N ASP A 290 0.11 -13.56 6.76
CA ASP A 290 -0.58 -14.46 5.85
C ASP A 290 -0.52 -13.95 4.41
N ASP A 291 0.35 -14.55 3.62
CA ASP A 291 0.55 -14.26 2.21
C ASP A 291 0.45 -15.57 1.45
N PRO A 292 -0.71 -15.86 0.82
CA PRO A 292 -0.93 -17.12 0.12
C PRO A 292 0.05 -17.37 -1.02
N GLU A 293 0.72 -16.33 -1.55
CA GLU A 293 1.70 -16.49 -2.63
C GLU A 293 3.07 -16.98 -2.15
N TYR A 294 3.33 -16.97 -0.83
CA TYR A 294 4.64 -17.36 -0.27
C TYR A 294 4.74 -18.83 0.16
N THR A 295 3.61 -19.52 0.31
CA THR A 295 3.58 -20.93 0.69
C THR A 295 3.87 -21.89 -0.47
N GLU A 296 3.89 -21.41 -1.72
CA GLU A 296 4.10 -22.26 -2.89
C GLU A 296 5.54 -22.24 -3.46
N LYS A 297 6.45 -21.44 -2.90
CA LYS A 297 7.83 -21.30 -3.42
C LYS A 297 8.93 -21.60 -2.38
N SER A 298 8.59 -22.21 -1.25
CA SER A 298 9.61 -22.66 -0.27
C SER A 298 9.88 -24.15 -0.34
#